data_76a75f83c444c52d2d6f48513ad028ab
#
_entry.id   76a75f83c444c52d2d6f48513ad028ab
#
_cell.length_a   1.000
_cell.length_b   1.000
_cell.length_c   1.000
_cell.angle_alpha   90.00
_cell.angle_beta   90.00
_cell.angle_gamma   90.00
#
_symmetry.space_group_name_H-M   'P 1'
#
loop_
_entity.id
_entity.type
_entity.pdbx_description
1 polymer ?
#
loop_
_entity_poly.entity_id
_entity_poly.type
_entity_poly.pdbx_seq_one_letter_code
_entity_poly.pdbx_strand_id
1 'polypeptide(L)'
;INDDPKCHLKHFKQLPACDPLIDKCIECGFCEVNCVSNQFSLSARQRIVVQREIARLKQTGQDPARLAELEKDFLSLGEESCAGDGLCALSCPVGIDTGKYIKQLRGDHLSAKAQKTGNWVADHLSGVTTAAAVSLNVVNGIHSLVGTKALERMSTTARSLSKDRIPRWTPAMPKGASAPGETEINPDGPRKVVYFPSCIARSMGPAKNDPVQDSISAVTIRVLQKAGYGILFPAEMKKLCCGTPWESKGFAEIADRKSAELEKALLAASEQGKYPVLCDTSPCLYRMRNVMTEKLKLYEPVEFVHEFLLDHLSFTRKNVTVAIHATCSTQKLGLTGLLKKVAGMCAEKVILPPDVNCCGFAGDKGFNLPKLNEHGLRKAVSVVQQAGAVAGYSNSRTCEIGCATYTGIPYMSIMYLVDEATQPRIDKE
;
A
#
# COMPACT_ATOMS: atom_id res chain seq x y z
N ILE A 1 33.69 -4.13 -40.26
CA ILE A 1 33.54 -5.19 -39.23
C ILE A 1 34.93 -5.41 -38.67
N ASN A 2 35.11 -5.37 -37.35
CA ASN A 2 36.40 -5.57 -36.71
C ASN A 2 36.63 -7.09 -36.55
N ASP A 3 37.75 -7.58 -37.12
CA ASP A 3 38.07 -9.01 -37.13
C ASP A 3 38.64 -9.52 -35.78
N ASP A 4 38.83 -8.62 -34.79
CA ASP A 4 39.23 -9.01 -33.44
C ASP A 4 38.00 -9.50 -32.65
N PRO A 5 37.84 -10.81 -32.36
CA PRO A 5 36.72 -11.35 -31.64
C PRO A 5 36.63 -10.84 -30.18
N LYS A 6 37.69 -10.22 -29.67
CA LYS A 6 37.74 -9.62 -28.33
C LYS A 6 37.63 -8.09 -28.37
N CYS A 7 37.36 -7.49 -29.51
CA CYS A 7 37.21 -6.04 -29.67
C CYS A 7 36.20 -5.44 -28.72
N HIS A 8 35.09 -6.13 -28.49
CA HIS A 8 34.03 -5.70 -27.55
C HIS A 8 34.55 -5.59 -26.11
N LEU A 9 35.53 -6.38 -25.70
CA LEU A 9 36.09 -6.35 -24.34
C LEU A 9 36.92 -5.08 -24.09
N LYS A 10 37.53 -4.50 -25.17
CA LYS A 10 38.31 -3.26 -25.09
C LYS A 10 37.43 -2.02 -24.93
N HIS A 11 36.15 -2.12 -25.32
CA HIS A 11 35.18 -1.03 -25.29
C HIS A 11 34.09 -1.29 -24.23
N PHE A 12 34.31 -2.22 -23.33
CA PHE A 12 33.35 -2.55 -22.29
C PHE A 12 33.27 -1.38 -21.30
N LYS A 13 32.07 -0.78 -21.17
CA LYS A 13 31.84 0.24 -20.16
C LYS A 13 31.96 -0.42 -18.78
N GLN A 14 32.98 -0.05 -18.04
CA GLN A 14 33.08 -0.47 -16.63
C GLN A 14 32.01 0.25 -15.84
N LEU A 15 31.09 -0.53 -15.23
CA LEU A 15 30.09 0.00 -14.32
C LEU A 15 30.67 -0.06 -12.91
N PRO A 16 30.81 1.08 -12.20
CA PRO A 16 31.29 1.09 -10.82
C PRO A 16 30.39 0.22 -9.93
N ALA A 17 31.00 -0.62 -9.12
CA ALA A 17 30.30 -1.36 -8.09
C ALA A 17 29.79 -0.38 -7.03
N CYS A 18 28.56 -0.55 -6.61
CA CYS A 18 27.87 0.34 -5.69
C CYS A 18 27.25 -0.46 -4.53
N ASP A 19 26.38 -1.41 -4.85
CA ASP A 19 25.66 -2.23 -3.85
C ASP A 19 25.19 -3.53 -4.51
N PRO A 20 25.33 -4.69 -3.83
CA PRO A 20 24.92 -5.99 -4.37
C PRO A 20 23.48 -6.08 -4.83
N LEU A 21 22.57 -5.27 -4.27
CA LEU A 21 21.16 -5.22 -4.65
C LEU A 21 20.95 -4.66 -6.07
N ILE A 22 21.88 -3.83 -6.56
CA ILE A 22 21.71 -3.10 -7.82
C ILE A 22 22.84 -3.31 -8.83
N ASP A 23 23.96 -3.91 -8.45
CA ASP A 23 25.16 -4.04 -9.29
C ASP A 23 24.95 -4.89 -10.54
N LYS A 24 23.97 -5.79 -10.54
CA LYS A 24 23.55 -6.56 -11.72
C LYS A 24 22.86 -5.72 -12.81
N CYS A 25 22.60 -4.43 -12.57
CA CYS A 25 21.88 -3.58 -13.52
C CYS A 25 22.65 -3.37 -14.82
N ILE A 26 22.04 -3.71 -15.93
CA ILE A 26 22.57 -3.52 -17.29
C ILE A 26 22.09 -2.22 -17.95
N GLU A 27 21.43 -1.34 -17.21
CA GLU A 27 20.92 -0.03 -17.64
C GLU A 27 19.92 -0.06 -18.81
N CYS A 28 19.23 -1.18 -19.05
CA CYS A 28 18.32 -1.38 -20.19
C CYS A 28 17.04 -0.51 -20.19
N GLY A 29 16.61 0.00 -19.02
CA GLY A 29 15.44 0.88 -18.89
C GLY A 29 14.07 0.18 -18.75
N PHE A 30 13.95 -1.14 -18.87
CA PHE A 30 12.65 -1.83 -18.79
C PHE A 30 11.88 -1.60 -17.46
N CYS A 31 12.59 -1.28 -16.38
CA CYS A 31 11.97 -0.95 -15.09
C CYS A 31 11.24 0.40 -15.08
N GLU A 32 11.48 1.29 -16.05
CA GLU A 32 10.94 2.66 -16.07
C GLU A 32 9.43 2.69 -16.33
N VAL A 33 8.89 1.72 -17.08
CA VAL A 33 7.44 1.63 -17.35
C VAL A 33 6.60 1.41 -16.10
N ASN A 34 7.16 0.74 -15.09
CA ASN A 34 6.50 0.47 -13.82
C ASN A 34 6.86 1.47 -12.72
N CYS A 35 7.76 2.40 -12.99
CA CYS A 35 8.23 3.36 -12.00
C CYS A 35 7.30 4.58 -11.93
N VAL A 36 6.57 4.75 -10.85
CA VAL A 36 5.64 5.88 -10.66
C VAL A 36 6.34 7.24 -10.70
N SER A 37 7.62 7.31 -10.34
CA SER A 37 8.41 8.55 -10.40
C SER A 37 9.10 8.78 -11.75
N ASN A 38 8.93 7.89 -12.72
CA ASN A 38 9.42 8.13 -14.07
C ASN A 38 8.78 9.38 -14.67
N GLN A 39 9.57 10.29 -15.23
CA GLN A 39 9.14 11.62 -15.71
C GLN A 39 8.66 12.61 -14.64
N PHE A 40 8.66 12.22 -13.39
CA PHE A 40 8.40 13.09 -12.24
C PHE A 40 9.70 13.52 -11.55
N SER A 41 10.60 12.57 -11.36
CA SER A 41 11.94 12.75 -10.81
C SER A 41 12.85 11.66 -11.36
N LEU A 42 13.71 11.03 -10.55
CA LEU A 42 14.53 9.91 -11.00
C LEU A 42 13.69 8.63 -11.13
N SER A 43 13.85 7.93 -12.26
CA SER A 43 13.34 6.56 -12.44
C SER A 43 14.18 5.54 -11.67
N ALA A 44 13.73 4.28 -11.62
CA ALA A 44 14.49 3.18 -11.00
C ALA A 44 15.89 3.04 -11.60
N ARG A 45 16.02 3.06 -12.93
CA ARG A 45 17.31 3.02 -13.63
C ARG A 45 18.18 4.23 -13.32
N GLN A 46 17.60 5.42 -13.39
CA GLN A 46 18.35 6.66 -13.14
C GLN A 46 18.89 6.73 -11.71
N ARG A 47 18.14 6.22 -10.71
CA ARG A 47 18.65 6.09 -9.34
C ARG A 47 19.90 5.24 -9.27
N ILE A 48 19.94 4.11 -9.97
CA ILE A 48 21.10 3.23 -10.01
C ILE A 48 22.29 3.93 -10.67
N VAL A 49 22.07 4.63 -11.80
CA VAL A 49 23.12 5.37 -12.49
C VAL A 49 23.73 6.46 -11.62
N VAL A 50 22.88 7.24 -10.92
CA VAL A 50 23.37 8.30 -10.02
C VAL A 50 24.15 7.71 -8.83
N GLN A 51 23.69 6.62 -8.24
CA GLN A 51 24.38 5.97 -7.13
C GLN A 51 25.74 5.37 -7.57
N ARG A 52 25.82 4.82 -8.76
CA ARG A 52 27.11 4.38 -9.34
C ARG A 52 28.09 5.53 -9.51
N GLU A 53 27.60 6.70 -9.96
CA GLU A 53 28.46 7.90 -10.09
C GLU A 53 28.91 8.40 -8.70
N ILE A 54 28.02 8.43 -7.71
CA ILE A 54 28.38 8.74 -6.33
C ILE A 54 29.45 7.76 -5.81
N ALA A 55 29.27 6.46 -6.03
CA ALA A 55 30.27 5.45 -5.64
C ALA A 55 31.62 5.66 -6.33
N ARG A 56 31.61 5.95 -7.64
CA ARG A 56 32.81 6.24 -8.41
C ARG A 56 33.56 7.46 -7.85
N LEU A 57 32.86 8.56 -7.60
CA LEU A 57 33.45 9.79 -7.06
C LEU A 57 34.05 9.56 -5.66
N LYS A 58 33.36 8.78 -4.81
CA LYS A 58 33.89 8.36 -3.49
C LYS A 58 35.18 7.55 -3.59
N GLN A 59 35.19 6.58 -4.51
CA GLN A 59 36.36 5.69 -4.70
C GLN A 59 37.58 6.42 -5.28
N THR A 60 37.34 7.35 -6.21
CA THR A 60 38.43 8.06 -6.91
C THR A 60 38.88 9.33 -6.19
N GLY A 61 38.08 9.88 -5.29
CA GLY A 61 38.33 11.18 -4.66
C GLY A 61 38.23 12.36 -5.63
N GLN A 62 37.75 12.13 -6.85
CA GLN A 62 37.60 13.18 -7.88
C GLN A 62 36.37 14.02 -7.59
N ASP A 63 36.44 15.32 -7.92
CA ASP A 63 35.35 16.29 -7.88
C ASP A 63 34.47 16.22 -6.62
N PRO A 64 34.99 16.62 -5.45
CA PRO A 64 34.23 16.62 -4.18
C PRO A 64 32.99 17.53 -4.21
N ALA A 65 33.01 18.60 -5.02
CA ALA A 65 31.88 19.51 -5.14
C ALA A 65 30.69 18.81 -5.83
N ARG A 66 30.95 18.11 -6.94
CA ARG A 66 29.94 17.30 -7.64
C ARG A 66 29.42 16.16 -6.77
N LEU A 67 30.29 15.49 -6.01
CA LEU A 67 29.87 14.45 -5.07
C LEU A 67 28.86 15.00 -4.06
N ALA A 68 29.18 16.12 -3.42
CA ALA A 68 28.30 16.76 -2.43
C ALA A 68 26.94 17.19 -3.02
N GLU A 69 26.94 17.71 -4.24
CA GLU A 69 25.73 18.07 -4.99
C GLU A 69 24.86 16.83 -5.26
N LEU A 70 25.44 15.77 -5.83
CA LEU A 70 24.73 14.54 -6.14
C LEU A 70 24.14 13.87 -4.88
N GLU A 71 24.89 13.82 -3.79
CA GLU A 71 24.39 13.25 -2.52
C GLU A 71 23.22 14.07 -1.98
N LYS A 72 23.33 15.38 -1.98
CA LYS A 72 22.25 16.27 -1.53
C LYS A 72 20.99 16.13 -2.36
N ASP A 73 21.12 16.16 -3.69
CA ASP A 73 19.98 16.12 -4.60
C ASP A 73 19.34 14.72 -4.63
N PHE A 74 20.13 13.67 -4.43
CA PHE A 74 19.62 12.31 -4.39
C PHE A 74 18.65 12.07 -3.23
N LEU A 75 18.80 12.76 -2.10
CA LEU A 75 17.87 12.65 -0.98
C LEU A 75 16.42 12.97 -1.41
N SER A 76 16.23 14.07 -2.13
CA SER A 76 14.90 14.49 -2.60
C SER A 76 14.46 13.78 -3.88
N LEU A 77 15.33 13.76 -4.90
CA LEU A 77 15.01 13.23 -6.23
C LEU A 77 15.10 11.71 -6.33
N GLY A 78 15.92 11.09 -5.51
CA GLY A 78 16.13 9.64 -5.47
C GLY A 78 15.33 8.93 -4.39
N GLU A 79 15.57 9.26 -3.12
CA GLU A 79 14.98 8.53 -1.99
C GLU A 79 13.55 8.94 -1.69
N GLU A 80 13.28 10.25 -1.54
CA GLU A 80 11.94 10.72 -1.19
C GLU A 80 10.93 10.46 -2.30
N SER A 81 11.31 10.63 -3.54
CA SER A 81 10.43 10.41 -4.68
C SER A 81 10.20 8.93 -5.01
N CYS A 82 10.97 7.99 -4.44
CA CYS A 82 10.74 6.56 -4.62
C CYS A 82 9.54 6.10 -3.80
N ALA A 83 8.57 5.46 -4.44
CA ALA A 83 7.44 4.85 -3.74
C ALA A 83 7.86 3.63 -2.88
N GLY A 84 9.00 3.00 -3.18
CA GLY A 84 9.45 1.78 -2.50
C GLY A 84 8.53 0.57 -2.72
N ASP A 85 7.72 0.61 -3.77
CA ASP A 85 6.69 -0.39 -4.10
C ASP A 85 7.28 -1.68 -4.72
N GLY A 86 8.47 -1.60 -5.30
CA GLY A 86 9.16 -2.72 -5.94
C GLY A 86 8.57 -3.16 -7.28
N LEU A 87 7.65 -2.42 -7.88
CA LEU A 87 7.08 -2.76 -9.20
C LEU A 87 8.13 -2.75 -10.31
N CYS A 88 9.21 -1.99 -10.14
CA CYS A 88 10.33 -1.97 -11.07
C CYS A 88 10.96 -3.36 -11.29
N ALA A 89 10.88 -4.25 -10.30
CA ALA A 89 11.38 -5.61 -10.42
C ALA A 89 10.55 -6.48 -11.38
N LEU A 90 9.25 -6.20 -11.58
CA LEU A 90 8.37 -7.00 -12.43
C LEU A 90 8.79 -6.97 -13.91
N SER A 91 9.39 -5.88 -14.36
CA SER A 91 9.90 -5.74 -15.74
C SER A 91 11.43 -5.83 -15.83
N CYS A 92 12.13 -6.06 -14.72
CA CYS A 92 13.57 -6.14 -14.70
C CYS A 92 14.04 -7.54 -15.12
N PRO A 93 14.81 -7.69 -16.23
CA PRO A 93 15.26 -9.01 -16.70
C PRO A 93 16.24 -9.69 -15.73
N VAL A 94 16.86 -8.94 -14.82
CA VAL A 94 17.76 -9.46 -13.77
C VAL A 94 17.17 -9.35 -12.36
N GLY A 95 15.87 -9.06 -12.24
CA GLY A 95 15.10 -9.12 -11.00
C GLY A 95 15.44 -8.04 -9.95
N ILE A 96 15.96 -6.88 -10.34
CA ILE A 96 16.35 -5.82 -9.40
C ILE A 96 15.11 -5.09 -8.88
N ASP A 97 14.92 -5.13 -7.56
CA ASP A 97 13.99 -4.28 -6.81
C ASP A 97 14.74 -3.05 -6.26
N THR A 98 14.72 -1.96 -7.03
CA THR A 98 15.32 -0.69 -6.59
C THR A 98 14.66 -0.14 -5.33
N GLY A 99 13.40 -0.49 -5.05
CA GLY A 99 12.71 -0.11 -3.83
C GLY A 99 13.34 -0.71 -2.57
N LYS A 100 13.86 -1.94 -2.63
CA LYS A 100 14.62 -2.55 -1.53
C LYS A 100 15.89 -1.76 -1.24
N TYR A 101 16.65 -1.41 -2.26
CA TYR A 101 17.85 -0.59 -2.13
C TYR A 101 17.56 0.78 -1.51
N ILE A 102 16.51 1.46 -1.97
CA ILE A 102 16.11 2.75 -1.39
C ILE A 102 15.68 2.63 0.08
N LYS A 103 15.03 1.53 0.47
CA LYS A 103 14.69 1.27 1.88
C LYS A 103 15.95 1.06 2.73
N GLN A 104 16.98 0.39 2.20
CA GLN A 104 18.27 0.25 2.85
C GLN A 104 18.93 1.63 3.06
N LEU A 105 19.03 2.46 2.01
CA LEU A 105 19.59 3.82 2.12
C LEU A 105 18.85 4.67 3.16
N ARG A 106 17.50 4.59 3.21
CA ARG A 106 16.72 5.26 4.27
C ARG A 106 17.14 4.79 5.66
N GLY A 107 17.41 3.48 5.81
CA GLY A 107 17.90 2.90 7.06
C GLY A 107 19.27 3.45 7.45
N ASP A 108 20.19 3.53 6.49
CA ASP A 108 21.55 4.06 6.70
C ASP A 108 21.55 5.54 7.10
N HIS A 109 20.54 6.30 6.67
CA HIS A 109 20.39 7.73 7.01
C HIS A 109 19.60 7.99 8.31
N LEU A 110 19.13 6.94 9.03
CA LEU A 110 18.38 7.11 10.27
C LEU A 110 19.26 7.66 11.40
N SER A 111 18.88 8.77 11.96
CA SER A 111 19.52 9.29 13.16
C SER A 111 19.17 8.44 14.39
N ALA A 112 20.05 8.43 15.41
CA ALA A 112 19.78 7.77 16.70
C ALA A 112 18.46 8.27 17.35
N LYS A 113 18.09 9.55 17.16
CA LYS A 113 16.83 10.11 17.62
C LYS A 113 15.65 9.49 16.87
N ALA A 114 15.75 9.38 15.53
CA ALA A 114 14.72 8.76 14.72
C ALA A 114 14.51 7.28 15.12
N GLN A 115 15.60 6.55 15.35
CA GLN A 115 15.56 5.14 15.81
C GLN A 115 14.84 5.00 17.17
N LYS A 116 15.18 5.88 18.16
CA LYS A 116 14.48 5.91 19.44
C LYS A 116 12.99 6.21 19.30
N THR A 117 12.64 7.20 18.47
CA THR A 117 11.25 7.57 18.21
C THR A 117 10.50 6.43 17.52
N GLY A 118 11.11 5.77 16.52
CA GLY A 118 10.54 4.61 15.84
C GLY A 118 10.23 3.46 16.79
N ASN A 119 11.16 3.13 17.70
CA ASN A 119 10.94 2.11 18.74
C ASN A 119 9.79 2.51 19.68
N TRP A 120 9.81 3.75 20.18
CA TRP A 120 8.73 4.23 21.06
C TRP A 120 7.36 4.13 20.41
N VAL A 121 7.22 4.54 19.13
CA VAL A 121 5.96 4.41 18.37
C VAL A 121 5.55 2.95 18.23
N ALA A 122 6.50 2.04 17.97
CA ALA A 122 6.24 0.62 17.83
C ALA A 122 5.74 -0.02 19.14
N ASP A 123 6.34 0.38 20.26
CA ASP A 123 5.98 -0.11 21.60
C ASP A 123 4.64 0.45 22.09
N HIS A 124 4.26 1.66 21.63
CA HIS A 124 3.02 2.34 21.99
C HIS A 124 1.99 2.38 20.84
N LEU A 125 2.05 1.41 19.92
CA LEU A 125 1.24 1.42 18.68
C LEU A 125 -0.25 1.60 18.93
N SER A 126 -0.82 0.94 19.93
CA SER A 126 -2.25 1.07 20.28
C SER A 126 -2.61 2.50 20.63
N GLY A 127 -1.81 3.16 21.45
CA GLY A 127 -2.02 4.57 21.81
C GLY A 127 -1.88 5.50 20.61
N VAL A 128 -0.84 5.29 19.80
CA VAL A 128 -0.57 6.11 18.59
C VAL A 128 -1.69 5.99 17.57
N THR A 129 -2.16 4.78 17.29
CA THR A 129 -3.28 4.58 16.33
C THR A 129 -4.59 5.12 16.86
N THR A 130 -4.84 5.02 18.17
CA THR A 130 -6.02 5.63 18.80
C THR A 130 -5.96 7.16 18.74
N ALA A 131 -4.82 7.76 19.05
CA ALA A 131 -4.62 9.20 18.94
C ALA A 131 -4.79 9.69 17.49
N ALA A 132 -4.29 8.93 16.51
CA ALA A 132 -4.52 9.23 15.10
C ALA A 132 -6.01 9.19 14.73
N ALA A 133 -6.76 8.17 15.16
CA ALA A 133 -8.19 8.06 14.92
C ALA A 133 -8.97 9.22 15.57
N VAL A 134 -8.65 9.59 16.82
CA VAL A 134 -9.24 10.75 17.49
C VAL A 134 -8.94 12.04 16.72
N SER A 135 -7.71 12.24 16.30
CA SER A 135 -7.32 13.43 15.51
C SER A 135 -8.09 13.52 14.19
N LEU A 136 -8.28 12.39 13.50
CA LEU A 136 -9.10 12.34 12.28
C LEU A 136 -10.57 12.70 12.57
N ASN A 137 -11.13 12.25 13.70
CA ASN A 137 -12.49 12.61 14.09
C ASN A 137 -12.62 14.10 14.43
N VAL A 138 -11.62 14.70 15.10
CA VAL A 138 -11.59 16.15 15.36
C VAL A 138 -11.56 16.93 14.03
N VAL A 139 -10.69 16.54 13.10
CA VAL A 139 -10.62 17.18 11.77
C VAL A 139 -11.93 17.00 10.99
N ASN A 140 -12.57 15.82 11.08
CA ASN A 140 -13.88 15.59 10.46
C ASN A 140 -14.99 16.45 11.10
N GLY A 141 -14.94 16.68 12.42
CA GLY A 141 -15.82 17.61 13.13
C GLY A 141 -15.63 19.06 12.65
N ILE A 142 -14.39 19.52 12.54
CA ILE A 142 -14.06 20.84 11.98
C ILE A 142 -14.58 20.95 10.54
N HIS A 143 -14.35 19.91 9.71
CA HIS A 143 -14.88 19.86 8.34
C HIS A 143 -16.41 20.03 8.30
N SER A 144 -17.11 19.46 9.26
CA SER A 144 -18.57 19.60 9.34
C SER A 144 -19.04 21.01 9.71
N LEU A 145 -18.22 21.75 10.45
CA LEU A 145 -18.52 23.12 10.86
C LEU A 145 -18.15 24.16 9.80
N VAL A 146 -16.93 24.05 9.23
CA VAL A 146 -16.40 25.10 8.33
C VAL A 146 -16.61 24.79 6.85
N GLY A 147 -16.91 23.55 6.50
CA GLY A 147 -17.09 23.08 5.13
C GLY A 147 -15.78 22.82 4.37
N THR A 148 -15.91 22.16 3.21
CA THR A 148 -14.78 21.66 2.41
C THR A 148 -13.83 22.76 1.95
N LYS A 149 -14.35 23.81 1.30
CA LYS A 149 -13.53 24.88 0.72
C LYS A 149 -12.70 25.65 1.78
N ALA A 150 -13.29 25.89 2.95
CA ALA A 150 -12.62 26.58 4.02
C ALA A 150 -11.50 25.71 4.62
N LEU A 151 -11.76 24.42 4.87
CA LEU A 151 -10.77 23.51 5.43
C LEU A 151 -9.60 23.26 4.46
N GLU A 152 -9.86 23.14 3.15
CA GLU A 152 -8.79 23.07 2.15
C GLU A 152 -7.88 24.29 2.16
N ARG A 153 -8.46 25.51 2.23
CA ARG A 153 -7.68 26.75 2.33
C ARG A 153 -6.86 26.79 3.61
N MET A 154 -7.47 26.48 4.75
CA MET A 154 -6.78 26.42 6.05
C MET A 154 -5.62 25.42 6.02
N SER A 155 -5.84 24.24 5.50
CA SER A 155 -4.81 23.18 5.36
C SER A 155 -3.68 23.62 4.44
N THR A 156 -3.98 24.27 3.31
CA THR A 156 -2.98 24.77 2.36
C THR A 156 -2.14 25.87 2.99
N THR A 157 -2.76 26.80 3.71
CA THR A 157 -2.06 27.88 4.42
C THR A 157 -1.17 27.32 5.53
N ALA A 158 -1.69 26.43 6.37
CA ALA A 158 -0.93 25.77 7.44
C ALA A 158 0.26 24.99 6.88
N ARG A 159 0.07 24.30 5.75
CA ARG A 159 1.13 23.58 5.06
C ARG A 159 2.23 24.52 4.55
N SER A 160 1.88 25.62 3.92
CA SER A 160 2.84 26.64 3.45
C SER A 160 3.64 27.21 4.61
N LEU A 161 2.99 27.59 5.72
CA LEU A 161 3.64 28.11 6.92
C LEU A 161 4.57 27.10 7.59
N SER A 162 4.23 25.81 7.53
CA SER A 162 5.03 24.73 8.11
C SER A 162 6.15 24.20 7.19
N LYS A 163 6.37 24.83 6.03
CA LYS A 163 7.32 24.35 5.00
C LYS A 163 7.04 22.88 4.62
N ASP A 164 5.80 22.61 4.24
CA ASP A 164 5.29 21.30 3.80
C ASP A 164 5.34 20.18 4.85
N ARG A 165 5.55 20.48 6.13
CA ARG A 165 5.58 19.47 7.21
C ARG A 165 4.20 18.98 7.63
N ILE A 166 3.17 19.80 7.48
CA ILE A 166 1.78 19.43 7.77
C ILE A 166 1.20 18.68 6.57
N PRO A 167 0.56 17.50 6.77
CA PRO A 167 -0.13 16.78 5.73
C PRO A 167 -1.19 17.63 5.02
N ARG A 168 -1.29 17.50 3.69
CA ARG A 168 -2.38 18.15 2.95
C ARG A 168 -3.69 17.45 3.28
N TRP A 169 -4.70 18.22 3.69
CA TRP A 169 -6.05 17.72 3.83
C TRP A 169 -6.78 17.75 2.48
N THR A 170 -7.58 16.73 2.20
CA THR A 170 -8.46 16.63 1.01
C THR A 170 -9.82 16.09 1.43
N PRO A 171 -10.89 16.26 0.61
CA PRO A 171 -12.22 15.70 0.90
C PRO A 171 -12.25 14.17 1.06
N ALA A 172 -11.26 13.47 0.49
CA ALA A 172 -11.08 12.02 0.63
C ALA A 172 -10.44 11.61 1.96
N MET A 173 -10.09 12.59 2.83
CA MET A 173 -9.52 12.27 4.15
C MET A 173 -10.55 11.52 5.00
N PRO A 174 -10.17 10.37 5.60
CA PRO A 174 -11.10 9.56 6.37
C PRO A 174 -11.45 10.19 7.71
N LYS A 175 -12.58 9.81 8.27
CA LYS A 175 -12.83 9.94 9.72
C LYS A 175 -12.03 8.87 10.47
N GLY A 176 -11.88 9.02 11.78
CA GLY A 176 -11.29 7.98 12.60
C GLY A 176 -12.16 6.74 12.64
N ALA A 177 -11.52 5.57 12.72
CA ALA A 177 -12.19 4.29 12.97
C ALA A 177 -11.82 3.75 14.35
N SER A 178 -12.57 2.75 14.80
CA SER A 178 -12.26 1.95 15.98
C SER A 178 -11.94 0.52 15.55
N ALA A 179 -11.01 -0.11 16.26
CA ALA A 179 -10.80 -1.54 16.11
C ALA A 179 -12.10 -2.28 16.47
N PRO A 180 -12.44 -3.36 15.77
CA PRO A 180 -13.51 -4.26 16.22
C PRO A 180 -13.14 -4.84 17.60
N GLY A 181 -14.13 -5.32 18.31
CA GLY A 181 -13.90 -6.09 19.55
C GLY A 181 -13.06 -7.34 19.25
N GLU A 182 -12.32 -7.81 20.25
CA GLU A 182 -11.56 -9.07 20.16
C GLU A 182 -12.41 -10.30 20.54
N THR A 183 -13.70 -10.09 20.83
CA THR A 183 -14.64 -11.17 21.12
C THR A 183 -14.92 -11.95 19.86
N GLU A 184 -14.71 -13.26 19.91
CA GLU A 184 -15.03 -14.17 18.82
C GLU A 184 -16.51 -14.10 18.43
N ILE A 185 -16.79 -14.24 17.15
CA ILE A 185 -18.14 -14.21 16.61
C ILE A 185 -18.47 -15.59 16.07
N ASN A 186 -19.52 -16.22 16.60
CA ASN A 186 -19.95 -17.57 16.23
C ASN A 186 -18.78 -18.60 16.23
N PRO A 187 -18.05 -18.74 17.36
CA PRO A 187 -16.82 -19.56 17.40
C PRO A 187 -17.08 -21.05 17.16
N ASP A 188 -18.30 -21.52 17.38
CA ASP A 188 -18.71 -22.92 17.18
C ASP A 188 -19.24 -23.19 15.77
N GLY A 189 -19.22 -22.19 14.89
CA GLY A 189 -19.62 -22.34 13.50
C GLY A 189 -18.78 -23.37 12.74
N PRO A 190 -19.37 -24.05 11.73
CA PRO A 190 -18.72 -25.15 11.02
C PRO A 190 -17.49 -24.69 10.20
N ARG A 191 -17.39 -23.42 9.85
CA ARG A 191 -16.29 -22.78 9.13
C ARG A 191 -15.72 -21.66 9.97
N LYS A 192 -14.39 -21.58 10.10
CA LYS A 192 -13.71 -20.58 10.89
C LYS A 192 -12.67 -19.82 10.08
N VAL A 193 -12.51 -18.56 10.39
CA VAL A 193 -11.47 -17.69 9.83
C VAL A 193 -10.88 -16.81 10.91
N VAL A 194 -9.58 -16.64 10.92
CA VAL A 194 -8.91 -15.60 11.71
C VAL A 194 -8.95 -14.31 10.91
N TYR A 195 -9.64 -13.30 11.39
CA TYR A 195 -9.65 -11.98 10.76
C TYR A 195 -8.64 -11.06 11.45
N PHE A 196 -7.67 -10.60 10.68
CA PHE A 196 -6.70 -9.60 11.09
C PHE A 196 -6.98 -8.27 10.38
N PRO A 197 -7.76 -7.36 10.98
CA PRO A 197 -7.89 -6.00 10.49
C PRO A 197 -6.55 -5.27 10.66
N SER A 198 -6.04 -4.69 9.57
CA SER A 198 -4.78 -3.96 9.57
C SER A 198 -4.82 -2.73 10.50
N CYS A 199 -3.66 -2.23 10.93
CA CYS A 199 -3.61 -1.05 11.79
C CYS A 199 -4.27 0.18 11.13
N ILE A 200 -4.19 0.29 9.80
CA ILE A 200 -4.83 1.38 9.05
C ILE A 200 -6.36 1.22 9.02
N ALA A 201 -6.88 0.01 8.86
CA ALA A 201 -8.31 -0.28 8.92
C ALA A 201 -8.91 0.00 10.32
N ARG A 202 -8.09 -0.20 11.37
CA ARG A 202 -8.48 0.09 12.76
C ARG A 202 -8.41 1.56 13.15
N SER A 203 -7.73 2.40 12.35
CA SER A 203 -7.56 3.83 12.65
C SER A 203 -8.23 4.76 11.65
N MET A 204 -8.43 4.33 10.41
CA MET A 204 -9.00 5.13 9.33
C MET A 204 -10.31 4.52 8.82
N GLY A 205 -11.40 5.21 9.06
CA GLY A 205 -12.73 4.85 8.57
C GLY A 205 -13.01 5.40 7.16
N PRO A 206 -14.27 5.41 6.73
CA PRO A 206 -14.68 6.06 5.49
C PRO A 206 -14.49 7.58 5.54
N ALA A 207 -14.38 8.20 4.37
CA ALA A 207 -14.46 9.64 4.24
C ALA A 207 -15.90 10.13 4.46
N LYS A 208 -16.07 11.41 4.77
CA LYS A 208 -17.40 11.99 5.06
C LYS A 208 -18.42 11.77 3.93
N ASN A 209 -17.95 11.80 2.69
CA ASN A 209 -18.81 11.68 1.51
C ASN A 209 -18.81 10.27 0.90
N ASP A 210 -18.17 9.30 1.53
CA ASP A 210 -18.25 7.90 1.07
C ASP A 210 -19.69 7.39 1.22
N PRO A 211 -20.22 6.63 0.25
CA PRO A 211 -21.63 6.18 0.26
C PRO A 211 -21.95 5.24 1.41
N VAL A 212 -20.96 4.50 1.91
CA VAL A 212 -21.10 3.60 3.06
C VAL A 212 -20.24 4.15 4.20
N GLN A 213 -20.85 4.34 5.36
CA GLN A 213 -20.21 4.95 6.52
C GLN A 213 -19.75 3.95 7.59
N ASP A 214 -19.98 2.65 7.36
CA ASP A 214 -19.43 1.57 8.19
C ASP A 214 -17.92 1.43 7.98
N SER A 215 -17.19 1.03 9.01
CA SER A 215 -15.77 0.73 8.87
C SER A 215 -15.55 -0.52 8.00
N ILE A 216 -14.38 -0.61 7.34
CA ILE A 216 -14.02 -1.80 6.56
C ILE A 216 -14.06 -3.08 7.41
N SER A 217 -13.71 -2.99 8.69
CA SER A 217 -13.78 -4.15 9.58
C SER A 217 -15.22 -4.60 9.81
N ALA A 218 -16.16 -3.66 10.00
CA ALA A 218 -17.58 -4.01 10.16
C ALA A 218 -18.15 -4.64 8.89
N VAL A 219 -17.80 -4.11 7.73
CA VAL A 219 -18.21 -4.64 6.42
C VAL A 219 -17.64 -6.04 6.19
N THR A 220 -16.37 -6.25 6.46
CA THR A 220 -15.72 -7.56 6.32
C THR A 220 -16.35 -8.61 7.22
N ILE A 221 -16.60 -8.24 8.49
CA ILE A 221 -17.32 -9.12 9.45
C ILE A 221 -18.70 -9.49 8.90
N ARG A 222 -19.46 -8.52 8.39
CA ARG A 222 -20.81 -8.75 7.83
C ARG A 222 -20.77 -9.71 6.65
N VAL A 223 -19.80 -9.58 5.73
CA VAL A 223 -19.64 -10.50 4.60
C VAL A 223 -19.33 -11.92 5.07
N LEU A 224 -18.42 -12.05 6.04
CA LEU A 224 -18.08 -13.35 6.64
C LEU A 224 -19.29 -14.00 7.34
N GLN A 225 -20.09 -13.22 8.07
CA GLN A 225 -21.32 -13.67 8.72
C GLN A 225 -22.38 -14.10 7.70
N LYS A 226 -22.57 -13.37 6.60
CA LYS A 226 -23.45 -13.76 5.48
C LYS A 226 -23.07 -15.13 4.93
N ALA A 227 -21.77 -15.46 4.88
CA ALA A 227 -21.26 -16.74 4.43
C ALA A 227 -21.24 -17.83 5.54
N GLY A 228 -21.74 -17.54 6.74
CA GLY A 228 -21.82 -18.48 7.86
C GLY A 228 -20.47 -18.82 8.51
N TYR A 229 -19.50 -17.90 8.46
CA TYR A 229 -18.21 -18.09 9.11
C TYR A 229 -18.22 -17.69 10.58
N GLY A 230 -17.59 -18.51 11.42
CA GLY A 230 -17.10 -18.14 12.73
C GLY A 230 -15.83 -17.29 12.58
N ILE A 231 -15.74 -16.18 13.30
CA ILE A 231 -14.66 -15.21 13.18
C ILE A 231 -13.85 -15.19 14.47
N LEU A 232 -12.57 -15.50 14.34
CA LEU A 232 -11.59 -15.47 15.43
C LEU A 232 -10.71 -14.23 15.26
N PHE A 233 -10.23 -13.68 16.35
CA PHE A 233 -9.31 -12.53 16.34
C PHE A 233 -8.02 -12.87 17.08
N PRO A 234 -6.87 -12.37 16.61
CA PRO A 234 -5.63 -12.50 17.37
C PRO A 234 -5.70 -11.67 18.64
N ALA A 235 -5.22 -12.23 19.75
CA ALA A 235 -5.15 -11.54 21.03
C ALA A 235 -4.31 -10.26 20.95
N GLU A 236 -4.64 -9.26 21.75
CA GLU A 236 -3.97 -7.95 21.80
C GLU A 236 -3.87 -7.25 20.44
N MET A 237 -4.84 -7.47 19.58
CA MET A 237 -4.89 -7.02 18.19
C MET A 237 -4.49 -5.54 18.01
N LYS A 238 -4.85 -4.67 18.95
CA LYS A 238 -4.52 -3.23 18.90
C LYS A 238 -3.01 -2.95 18.92
N LYS A 239 -2.19 -3.85 19.43
CA LYS A 239 -0.73 -3.74 19.49
C LYS A 239 -0.04 -4.33 18.26
N LEU A 240 -0.75 -5.13 17.45
CA LEU A 240 -0.19 -5.90 16.35
C LEU A 240 -0.08 -5.06 15.06
N CYS A 241 0.99 -5.29 14.31
CA CYS A 241 1.22 -4.71 12.98
C CYS A 241 2.08 -5.64 12.13
N CYS A 242 1.84 -5.62 10.82
CA CYS A 242 2.64 -6.38 9.84
C CYS A 242 4.08 -5.87 9.66
N GLY A 243 4.43 -4.69 10.18
CA GLY A 243 5.76 -4.08 10.06
C GLY A 243 5.97 -3.19 8.83
N THR A 244 5.09 -3.22 7.82
CA THR A 244 5.22 -2.44 6.58
C THR A 244 5.50 -0.93 6.79
N PRO A 245 4.86 -0.20 7.74
CA PRO A 245 5.14 1.21 7.94
C PRO A 245 6.60 1.50 8.30
N TRP A 246 7.22 0.64 9.11
CA TRP A 246 8.63 0.76 9.50
C TRP A 246 9.57 0.35 8.37
N GLU A 247 9.31 -0.78 7.71
CA GLU A 247 10.09 -1.23 6.55
C GLU A 247 10.19 -0.15 5.47
N SER A 248 9.07 0.49 5.13
CA SER A 248 9.04 1.53 4.09
C SER A 248 9.90 2.75 4.40
N LYS A 249 10.18 2.99 5.68
CA LYS A 249 10.98 4.11 6.19
C LYS A 249 12.43 3.72 6.56
N GLY A 250 12.82 2.45 6.37
CA GLY A 250 14.17 1.95 6.65
C GLY A 250 14.38 1.38 8.06
N PHE A 251 13.35 1.29 8.91
CA PHE A 251 13.45 0.68 10.24
C PHE A 251 13.30 -0.84 10.16
N ALA A 252 14.26 -1.53 9.54
CA ALA A 252 14.18 -2.96 9.27
C ALA A 252 13.98 -3.80 10.55
N GLU A 253 14.79 -3.58 11.59
CA GLU A 253 14.71 -4.34 12.84
C GLU A 253 13.35 -4.19 13.55
N ILE A 254 12.81 -2.96 13.58
CA ILE A 254 11.48 -2.71 14.15
C ILE A 254 10.40 -3.42 13.32
N ALA A 255 10.53 -3.36 11.99
CA ALA A 255 9.61 -4.00 11.09
C ALA A 255 9.58 -5.52 11.28
N ASP A 256 10.75 -6.16 11.43
CA ASP A 256 10.87 -7.60 11.64
C ASP A 256 10.34 -8.01 13.01
N ARG A 257 10.64 -7.24 14.07
CA ARG A 257 10.08 -7.44 15.41
C ARG A 257 8.56 -7.42 15.39
N LYS A 258 7.95 -6.40 14.76
CA LYS A 258 6.48 -6.29 14.66
C LYS A 258 5.85 -7.40 13.83
N SER A 259 6.55 -7.87 12.78
CA SER A 259 6.11 -9.05 12.01
C SER A 259 6.13 -10.32 12.85
N ALA A 260 7.18 -10.55 13.65
CA ALA A 260 7.30 -11.71 14.51
C ALA A 260 6.24 -11.72 15.64
N GLU A 261 5.94 -10.55 16.24
CA GLU A 261 4.88 -10.40 17.23
C GLU A 261 3.50 -10.78 16.61
N LEU A 262 3.24 -10.31 15.39
CA LEU A 262 2.00 -10.63 14.67
C LEU A 262 1.95 -12.11 14.30
N GLU A 263 3.03 -12.70 13.78
CA GLU A 263 3.10 -14.10 13.42
C GLU A 263 2.75 -15.02 14.59
N LYS A 264 3.35 -14.74 15.76
CA LYS A 264 3.06 -15.49 16.99
C LYS A 264 1.57 -15.43 17.37
N ALA A 265 0.97 -14.25 17.29
CA ALA A 265 -0.44 -14.07 17.61
C ALA A 265 -1.37 -14.78 16.61
N LEU A 266 -1.02 -14.73 15.32
CA LEU A 266 -1.79 -15.41 14.27
C LEU A 266 -1.67 -16.93 14.36
N LEU A 267 -0.49 -17.49 14.67
CA LEU A 267 -0.32 -18.92 14.89
C LEU A 267 -1.18 -19.40 16.07
N ALA A 268 -1.23 -18.64 17.15
CA ALA A 268 -2.09 -18.96 18.29
C ALA A 268 -3.58 -18.93 17.90
N ALA A 269 -4.05 -17.84 17.26
CA ALA A 269 -5.45 -17.67 16.87
C ALA A 269 -5.90 -18.65 15.80
N SER A 270 -5.00 -19.08 14.90
CA SER A 270 -5.33 -20.03 13.82
C SER A 270 -5.16 -21.49 14.20
N GLU A 271 -4.92 -21.83 15.46
CA GLU A 271 -4.57 -23.19 15.89
C GLU A 271 -3.41 -23.75 15.05
N GLN A 272 -2.28 -23.03 15.01
CA GLN A 272 -1.07 -23.39 14.25
C GLN A 272 -1.29 -23.51 12.73
N GLY A 273 -2.13 -22.64 12.16
CA GLY A 273 -2.41 -22.60 10.73
C GLY A 273 -3.53 -23.54 10.26
N LYS A 274 -4.28 -24.12 11.18
CA LYS A 274 -5.47 -24.90 10.88
C LYS A 274 -6.54 -24.04 10.18
N TYR A 275 -6.80 -22.85 10.70
CA TYR A 275 -7.76 -21.92 10.11
C TYR A 275 -7.09 -20.90 9.19
N PRO A 276 -7.72 -20.54 8.06
CA PRO A 276 -7.23 -19.49 7.18
C PRO A 276 -7.23 -18.13 7.89
N VAL A 277 -6.29 -17.27 7.52
CA VAL A 277 -6.16 -15.91 8.03
C VAL A 277 -6.50 -14.91 6.93
N LEU A 278 -7.51 -14.09 7.14
CA LEU A 278 -7.88 -12.98 6.25
C LEU A 278 -7.25 -11.68 6.75
N CYS A 279 -6.45 -11.02 5.89
CA CYS A 279 -5.94 -9.67 6.12
C CYS A 279 -6.60 -8.71 5.12
N ASP A 280 -7.23 -7.63 5.61
CA ASP A 280 -8.01 -6.69 4.80
C ASP A 280 -7.18 -5.70 3.95
N THR A 281 -5.86 -5.76 4.01
CA THR A 281 -4.98 -4.78 3.37
C THR A 281 -3.84 -5.47 2.63
N SER A 282 -3.84 -5.38 1.31
CA SER A 282 -2.90 -6.06 0.42
C SER A 282 -1.40 -5.78 0.72
N PRO A 283 -0.93 -4.54 0.98
CA PRO A 283 0.45 -4.30 1.39
C PRO A 283 0.88 -5.03 2.66
N CYS A 284 -0.03 -5.15 3.64
CA CYS A 284 0.23 -5.91 4.87
C CYS A 284 0.39 -7.39 4.56
N LEU A 285 -0.54 -7.96 3.80
CA LEU A 285 -0.48 -9.36 3.38
C LEU A 285 0.79 -9.67 2.59
N TYR A 286 1.16 -8.80 1.64
CA TYR A 286 2.37 -8.99 0.86
C TYR A 286 3.61 -9.13 1.76
N ARG A 287 3.76 -8.26 2.77
CA ARG A 287 4.85 -8.40 3.74
C ARG A 287 4.72 -9.68 4.55
N MET A 288 3.54 -9.96 5.11
CA MET A 288 3.29 -11.17 5.90
C MET A 288 3.71 -12.44 5.15
N ARG A 289 3.32 -12.58 3.87
CA ARG A 289 3.73 -13.72 3.02
C ARG A 289 5.22 -13.81 2.74
N ASN A 290 5.95 -12.70 2.80
CA ASN A 290 7.38 -12.68 2.54
C ASN A 290 8.25 -12.98 3.78
N VAL A 291 7.71 -12.81 4.99
CA VAL A 291 8.53 -12.86 6.22
C VAL A 291 8.00 -13.84 7.27
N MET A 292 6.77 -14.32 7.16
CA MET A 292 6.15 -15.25 8.12
C MET A 292 6.22 -16.70 7.64
N THR A 293 6.02 -17.64 8.57
CA THR A 293 6.03 -19.06 8.29
C THR A 293 4.93 -19.49 7.32
N GLU A 294 5.24 -20.44 6.45
CA GLU A 294 4.30 -21.08 5.52
C GLU A 294 3.18 -21.87 6.22
N LYS A 295 3.28 -22.13 7.52
CA LYS A 295 2.19 -22.73 8.30
C LYS A 295 0.94 -21.85 8.31
N LEU A 296 1.10 -20.51 8.25
CA LEU A 296 0.00 -19.57 8.17
C LEU A 296 -0.57 -19.51 6.76
N LYS A 297 -1.83 -19.86 6.61
CA LYS A 297 -2.61 -19.75 5.36
C LYS A 297 -3.16 -18.34 5.27
N LEU A 298 -2.41 -17.44 4.65
CA LEU A 298 -2.69 -16.00 4.59
C LEU A 298 -3.44 -15.65 3.29
N TYR A 299 -4.56 -14.94 3.39
CA TYR A 299 -5.40 -14.57 2.25
C TYR A 299 -5.68 -13.07 2.19
N GLU A 300 -5.72 -12.57 0.98
CA GLU A 300 -6.19 -11.24 0.63
C GLU A 300 -7.71 -11.27 0.42
N PRO A 301 -8.43 -10.14 0.56
CA PRO A 301 -9.89 -10.14 0.43
C PRO A 301 -10.42 -10.82 -0.84
N VAL A 302 -9.85 -10.54 -2.02
CA VAL A 302 -10.34 -11.15 -3.26
C VAL A 302 -10.04 -12.64 -3.38
N GLU A 303 -8.92 -13.09 -2.81
CA GLU A 303 -8.62 -14.53 -2.73
C GLU A 303 -9.61 -15.23 -1.81
N PHE A 304 -9.84 -14.64 -0.63
CA PHE A 304 -10.76 -15.22 0.34
C PHE A 304 -12.18 -15.31 -0.20
N VAL A 305 -12.65 -14.23 -0.85
CA VAL A 305 -13.96 -14.25 -1.53
C VAL A 305 -14.01 -15.35 -2.57
N HIS A 306 -12.98 -15.46 -3.40
CA HIS A 306 -12.99 -16.44 -4.49
C HIS A 306 -12.86 -17.89 -4.03
N GLU A 307 -12.01 -18.16 -3.04
CA GLU A 307 -11.73 -19.54 -2.62
C GLU A 307 -12.74 -20.06 -1.60
N PHE A 308 -13.30 -19.20 -0.78
CA PHE A 308 -14.08 -19.62 0.39
C PHE A 308 -15.51 -19.10 0.44
N LEU A 309 -15.87 -18.04 -0.30
CA LEU A 309 -17.20 -17.45 -0.13
C LEU A 309 -18.14 -17.70 -1.31
N LEU A 310 -17.66 -18.11 -2.49
CA LEU A 310 -18.50 -18.27 -3.69
C LEU A 310 -19.62 -19.31 -3.50
N ASP A 311 -19.35 -20.38 -2.77
CA ASP A 311 -20.33 -21.44 -2.55
C ASP A 311 -21.36 -21.09 -1.45
N HIS A 312 -21.11 -20.02 -0.71
CA HIS A 312 -21.91 -19.62 0.46
C HIS A 312 -22.64 -18.29 0.28
N LEU A 313 -22.32 -17.56 -0.79
CA LEU A 313 -22.93 -16.28 -1.10
C LEU A 313 -23.61 -16.32 -2.47
N SER A 314 -24.78 -15.72 -2.55
CA SER A 314 -25.46 -15.40 -3.81
C SER A 314 -25.05 -14.01 -4.25
N PHE A 315 -24.48 -13.89 -5.45
CA PHE A 315 -24.03 -12.63 -6.03
C PHE A 315 -25.12 -12.06 -6.95
N THR A 316 -25.49 -10.81 -6.73
CA THR A 316 -26.38 -10.05 -7.63
C THR A 316 -25.60 -8.91 -8.25
N ARG A 317 -25.35 -8.99 -9.55
CA ARG A 317 -24.62 -7.96 -10.29
C ARG A 317 -25.43 -6.68 -10.33
N LYS A 318 -24.84 -5.57 -9.87
CA LYS A 318 -25.44 -4.24 -9.91
C LYS A 318 -25.25 -3.60 -11.29
N ASN A 319 -26.26 -2.91 -11.79
CA ASN A 319 -26.20 -2.17 -13.05
C ASN A 319 -25.46 -0.82 -12.84
N VAL A 320 -24.16 -0.92 -12.58
CA VAL A 320 -23.27 0.24 -12.37
C VAL A 320 -21.94 0.02 -13.06
N THR A 321 -21.29 1.13 -13.45
CA THR A 321 -19.88 1.14 -13.86
C THR A 321 -19.03 1.47 -12.66
N VAL A 322 -18.04 0.63 -12.36
CA VAL A 322 -17.08 0.83 -11.27
C VAL A 322 -15.65 0.85 -11.79
N ALA A 323 -14.79 1.61 -11.13
CA ALA A 323 -13.36 1.57 -11.38
C ALA A 323 -12.68 0.66 -10.35
N ILE A 324 -11.60 -0.02 -10.74
CA ILE A 324 -10.75 -0.75 -9.80
C ILE A 324 -9.31 -0.24 -9.89
N HIS A 325 -8.62 -0.21 -8.76
CA HIS A 325 -7.20 0.05 -8.70
C HIS A 325 -6.49 -1.14 -8.05
N ALA A 326 -5.74 -1.90 -8.87
CA ALA A 326 -4.86 -2.95 -8.37
C ALA A 326 -3.65 -2.30 -7.69
N THR A 327 -3.52 -2.46 -6.37
CA THR A 327 -2.37 -1.93 -5.63
C THR A 327 -1.07 -2.56 -6.11
N CYS A 328 0.07 -1.94 -5.83
CA CYS A 328 1.38 -2.51 -6.15
C CYS A 328 1.57 -3.90 -5.53
N SER A 329 1.08 -4.12 -4.32
CA SER A 329 1.09 -5.43 -3.67
C SER A 329 0.17 -6.45 -4.34
N THR A 330 -1.06 -6.06 -4.72
CA THR A 330 -1.99 -6.90 -5.48
C THR A 330 -1.37 -7.37 -6.80
N GLN A 331 -0.67 -6.47 -7.51
CA GLN A 331 0.06 -6.81 -8.74
C GLN A 331 1.22 -7.79 -8.48
N LYS A 332 2.03 -7.54 -7.45
CA LYS A 332 3.15 -8.42 -7.06
C LYS A 332 2.70 -9.80 -6.58
N LEU A 333 1.50 -9.90 -6.02
CA LEU A 333 0.86 -11.17 -5.66
C LEU A 333 0.19 -11.88 -6.86
N GLY A 334 0.15 -11.26 -8.05
CA GLY A 334 -0.51 -11.83 -9.22
C GLY A 334 -2.05 -11.78 -9.19
N LEU A 335 -2.62 -10.97 -8.30
CA LEU A 335 -4.06 -10.96 -8.00
C LEU A 335 -4.90 -9.96 -8.80
N THR A 336 -4.29 -9.22 -9.74
CA THR A 336 -5.00 -8.22 -10.56
C THR A 336 -6.17 -8.81 -11.34
N GLY A 337 -5.97 -9.98 -11.95
CA GLY A 337 -7.01 -10.70 -12.67
C GLY A 337 -8.16 -11.14 -11.76
N LEU A 338 -7.83 -11.58 -10.56
CA LEU A 338 -8.81 -12.00 -9.56
C LEU A 338 -9.61 -10.81 -9.00
N LEU A 339 -8.97 -9.67 -8.74
CA LEU A 339 -9.65 -8.44 -8.36
C LEU A 339 -10.68 -8.02 -9.43
N LYS A 340 -10.30 -8.09 -10.72
CA LYS A 340 -11.21 -7.81 -11.84
C LYS A 340 -12.37 -8.81 -11.90
N LYS A 341 -12.11 -10.10 -11.68
CA LYS A 341 -13.12 -11.15 -11.66
C LYS A 341 -14.14 -10.93 -10.55
N VAL A 342 -13.68 -10.70 -9.30
CA VAL A 342 -14.57 -10.47 -8.16
C VAL A 342 -15.40 -9.20 -8.37
N ALA A 343 -14.78 -8.09 -8.82
CA ALA A 343 -15.52 -6.88 -9.15
C ALA A 343 -16.57 -7.11 -10.24
N GLY A 344 -16.26 -7.90 -11.28
CA GLY A 344 -17.17 -8.24 -12.37
C GLY A 344 -18.34 -9.17 -11.97
N MET A 345 -18.23 -9.85 -10.83
CA MET A 345 -19.36 -10.58 -10.25
C MET A 345 -20.35 -9.64 -9.56
N CYS A 346 -19.89 -8.48 -9.15
CA CYS A 346 -20.65 -7.52 -8.36
C CYS A 346 -21.18 -6.33 -9.18
N ALA A 347 -20.51 -5.94 -10.27
CA ALA A 347 -20.87 -4.78 -11.11
C ALA A 347 -20.91 -5.16 -12.59
N GLU A 348 -21.79 -4.48 -13.35
CA GLU A 348 -21.97 -4.76 -14.77
C GLU A 348 -20.75 -4.38 -15.60
N LYS A 349 -20.17 -3.20 -15.31
CA LYS A 349 -18.97 -2.72 -16.01
C LYS A 349 -17.86 -2.40 -15.04
N VAL A 350 -16.69 -3.01 -15.27
CA VAL A 350 -15.48 -2.83 -14.44
C VAL A 350 -14.38 -2.21 -15.29
N ILE A 351 -13.88 -1.06 -14.84
CA ILE A 351 -12.81 -0.31 -15.49
C ILE A 351 -11.53 -0.47 -14.68
N LEU A 352 -10.52 -1.04 -15.30
CA LEU A 352 -9.14 -1.02 -14.82
C LEU A 352 -8.37 -0.06 -15.72
N PRO A 353 -8.00 1.15 -15.25
CA PRO A 353 -7.27 2.11 -16.07
C PRO A 353 -5.95 1.51 -16.55
N PRO A 354 -5.66 1.54 -17.86
CA PRO A 354 -4.40 1.01 -18.40
C PRO A 354 -3.22 1.89 -17.96
N ASP A 355 -2.03 1.29 -17.90
CA ASP A 355 -0.77 1.98 -17.57
C ASP A 355 -0.76 2.72 -16.21
N VAL A 356 -1.63 2.34 -15.30
CA VAL A 356 -1.67 2.85 -13.93
C VAL A 356 -1.23 1.74 -12.98
N ASN A 357 0.09 1.62 -12.79
CA ASN A 357 0.68 0.54 -11.99
C ASN A 357 0.69 0.89 -10.49
N CYS A 358 1.11 2.09 -10.12
CA CYS A 358 1.14 2.57 -8.74
C CYS A 358 0.38 3.88 -8.62
N CYS A 359 -0.44 4.03 -7.58
CA CYS A 359 -1.14 5.29 -7.32
C CYS A 359 -0.20 6.43 -6.89
N GLY A 360 1.04 6.13 -6.52
CA GLY A 360 2.00 7.13 -6.03
C GLY A 360 1.76 7.61 -4.60
N PHE A 361 0.76 7.09 -3.89
CA PHE A 361 0.50 7.46 -2.49
C PHE A 361 1.55 6.87 -1.53
N ALA A 362 2.01 5.65 -1.81
CA ALA A 362 3.15 5.02 -1.14
C ALA A 362 3.12 5.08 0.40
N GLY A 363 2.07 4.58 1.00
CA GLY A 363 1.85 4.62 2.45
C GLY A 363 1.43 6.01 2.93
N ASP A 364 2.31 6.76 3.58
CA ASP A 364 2.06 8.12 4.05
C ASP A 364 2.63 9.22 3.13
N LYS A 365 3.38 8.85 2.09
CA LYS A 365 4.01 9.82 1.18
C LYS A 365 3.00 10.72 0.47
N GLY A 366 1.84 10.20 0.09
CA GLY A 366 0.80 11.00 -0.55
C GLY A 366 0.33 12.20 0.27
N PHE A 367 0.45 12.15 1.59
CA PHE A 367 0.18 13.30 2.45
C PHE A 367 1.29 14.35 2.40
N ASN A 368 2.55 13.94 2.26
CA ASN A 368 3.72 14.82 2.29
C ASN A 368 4.20 15.21 0.88
N LEU A 369 4.11 14.29 -0.08
CA LEU A 369 4.48 14.50 -1.49
C LEU A 369 3.28 14.26 -2.42
N PRO A 370 2.20 15.06 -2.34
CA PRO A 370 0.96 14.85 -3.08
C PRO A 370 1.15 14.88 -4.60
N LYS A 371 2.17 15.60 -5.10
CA LYS A 371 2.50 15.65 -6.53
C LYS A 371 2.91 14.28 -7.11
N LEU A 372 3.51 13.39 -6.30
CA LEU A 372 3.82 12.03 -6.76
C LEU A 372 2.54 11.21 -6.98
N ASN A 373 1.56 11.36 -6.10
CA ASN A 373 0.26 10.72 -6.24
C ASN A 373 -0.52 11.28 -7.45
N GLU A 374 -0.54 12.59 -7.64
CA GLU A 374 -1.10 13.26 -8.82
C GLU A 374 -0.49 12.72 -10.11
N HIS A 375 0.85 12.66 -10.16
CA HIS A 375 1.58 12.13 -11.30
C HIS A 375 1.25 10.65 -11.58
N GLY A 376 1.18 9.82 -10.54
CA GLY A 376 0.86 8.40 -10.66
C GLY A 376 -0.55 8.14 -11.22
N LEU A 377 -1.50 9.01 -10.89
CA LEU A 377 -2.90 8.86 -11.29
C LEU A 377 -3.29 9.66 -12.54
N ARG A 378 -2.37 10.45 -13.14
CA ARG A 378 -2.69 11.34 -14.26
C ARG A 378 -3.40 10.66 -15.44
N LYS A 379 -3.08 9.38 -15.69
CA LYS A 379 -3.72 8.57 -16.74
C LYS A 379 -5.06 7.98 -16.29
N ALA A 380 -5.25 7.74 -14.99
CA ALA A 380 -6.48 7.16 -14.46
C ALA A 380 -7.65 8.14 -14.53
N VAL A 381 -7.41 9.42 -14.30
CA VAL A 381 -8.45 10.44 -14.15
C VAL A 381 -9.37 10.49 -15.36
N SER A 382 -8.81 10.68 -16.56
CA SER A 382 -9.59 10.76 -17.78
C SER A 382 -10.34 9.47 -18.10
N VAL A 383 -9.70 8.31 -17.90
CA VAL A 383 -10.31 7.00 -18.17
C VAL A 383 -11.50 6.74 -17.25
N VAL A 384 -11.36 7.03 -15.96
CA VAL A 384 -12.42 6.84 -14.96
C VAL A 384 -13.61 7.76 -15.23
N GLN A 385 -13.34 9.03 -15.54
CA GLN A 385 -14.37 10.03 -15.83
C GLN A 385 -15.12 9.73 -17.13
N GLN A 386 -14.40 9.42 -18.23
CA GLN A 386 -15.00 9.07 -19.51
C GLN A 386 -15.84 7.78 -19.45
N ALA A 387 -15.45 6.85 -18.60
CA ALA A 387 -16.21 5.62 -18.40
C ALA A 387 -17.50 5.83 -17.61
N GLY A 388 -17.69 6.97 -16.96
CA GLY A 388 -18.83 7.25 -16.11
C GLY A 388 -18.86 6.37 -14.84
N ALA A 389 -17.69 6.01 -14.30
CA ALA A 389 -17.61 5.21 -13.08
C ALA A 389 -18.18 6.01 -11.89
N VAL A 390 -19.07 5.39 -11.12
CA VAL A 390 -19.75 6.01 -9.97
C VAL A 390 -18.97 5.82 -8.66
N ALA A 391 -18.18 4.77 -8.58
CA ALA A 391 -17.32 4.47 -7.45
C ALA A 391 -16.07 3.70 -7.90
N GLY A 392 -15.04 3.69 -7.07
CA GLY A 392 -13.83 2.92 -7.27
C GLY A 392 -13.55 1.97 -6.10
N TYR A 393 -12.83 0.89 -6.39
CA TYR A 393 -12.50 -0.12 -5.38
C TYR A 393 -11.04 -0.55 -5.46
N SER A 394 -10.46 -0.80 -4.28
CA SER A 394 -9.07 -1.20 -4.12
C SER A 394 -8.91 -2.08 -2.87
N ASN A 395 -7.67 -2.41 -2.48
CA ASN A 395 -7.36 -3.21 -1.30
C ASN A 395 -6.31 -2.53 -0.41
N SER A 396 -6.31 -1.19 -0.37
CA SER A 396 -5.44 -0.41 0.51
C SER A 396 -6.02 0.98 0.74
N ARG A 397 -6.31 1.33 2.00
CA ARG A 397 -6.95 2.60 2.36
C ARG A 397 -6.19 3.83 1.85
N THR A 398 -4.87 3.81 1.88
CA THR A 398 -4.07 4.95 1.37
C THR A 398 -4.15 5.10 -0.15
N CYS A 399 -4.21 3.99 -0.90
CA CYS A 399 -4.46 4.05 -2.33
C CYS A 399 -5.87 4.58 -2.63
N GLU A 400 -6.87 4.16 -1.84
CA GLU A 400 -8.26 4.62 -1.96
C GLU A 400 -8.35 6.14 -1.77
N ILE A 401 -7.70 6.69 -0.71
CA ILE A 401 -7.61 8.14 -0.46
C ILE A 401 -6.99 8.85 -1.67
N GLY A 402 -5.88 8.33 -2.18
CA GLY A 402 -5.17 8.92 -3.31
C GLY A 402 -6.02 8.89 -4.59
N CYS A 403 -6.62 7.76 -4.90
CA CYS A 403 -7.49 7.62 -6.07
C CYS A 403 -8.71 8.55 -5.98
N ALA A 404 -9.40 8.57 -4.83
CA ALA A 404 -10.55 9.44 -4.64
C ALA A 404 -10.20 10.94 -4.77
N THR A 405 -9.02 11.34 -4.24
CA THR A 405 -8.56 12.73 -4.30
C THR A 405 -8.45 13.25 -5.74
N TYR A 406 -7.97 12.43 -6.68
CA TYR A 406 -7.68 12.91 -8.04
C TYR A 406 -8.74 12.51 -9.07
N THR A 407 -9.43 11.40 -8.90
CA THR A 407 -10.49 10.99 -9.84
C THR A 407 -11.82 11.69 -9.58
N GLY A 408 -12.04 12.19 -8.35
CA GLY A 408 -13.28 12.87 -7.96
C GLY A 408 -14.46 11.95 -7.62
N ILE A 409 -14.25 10.62 -7.65
CA ILE A 409 -15.25 9.63 -7.22
C ILE A 409 -14.80 8.96 -5.91
N PRO A 410 -15.72 8.45 -5.06
CA PRO A 410 -15.35 7.71 -3.87
C PRO A 410 -14.58 6.43 -4.23
N TYR A 411 -13.51 6.14 -3.48
CA TYR A 411 -12.79 4.87 -3.55
C TYR A 411 -12.80 4.19 -2.19
N MET A 412 -13.18 2.92 -2.18
CA MET A 412 -13.31 2.11 -0.98
C MET A 412 -12.66 0.72 -1.18
N SER A 413 -12.60 -0.09 -0.13
CA SER A 413 -12.18 -1.49 -0.26
C SER A 413 -13.16 -2.28 -1.12
N ILE A 414 -12.66 -3.27 -1.87
CA ILE A 414 -13.48 -4.19 -2.66
C ILE A 414 -14.54 -4.89 -1.81
N MET A 415 -14.31 -5.06 -0.50
CA MET A 415 -15.26 -5.71 0.40
C MET A 415 -16.58 -4.94 0.53
N TYR A 416 -16.59 -3.63 0.34
CA TYR A 416 -17.84 -2.86 0.29
C TYR A 416 -18.70 -3.25 -0.91
N LEU A 417 -18.08 -3.42 -2.09
CA LEU A 417 -18.77 -3.85 -3.29
C LEU A 417 -19.30 -5.28 -3.14
N VAL A 418 -18.51 -6.16 -2.55
CA VAL A 418 -18.91 -7.56 -2.26
C VAL A 418 -20.08 -7.57 -1.28
N ASP A 419 -20.02 -6.80 -0.19
CA ASP A 419 -21.09 -6.72 0.80
C ASP A 419 -22.43 -6.28 0.19
N GLU A 420 -22.38 -5.23 -0.64
CA GLU A 420 -23.55 -4.69 -1.31
C GLU A 420 -24.15 -5.64 -2.37
N ALA A 421 -23.31 -6.45 -3.01
CA ALA A 421 -23.71 -7.34 -4.11
C ALA A 421 -24.07 -8.75 -3.63
N THR A 422 -23.98 -9.06 -2.34
CA THR A 422 -24.13 -10.43 -1.83
C THR A 422 -25.22 -10.58 -0.78
N GLN A 423 -25.85 -11.74 -0.80
CA GLN A 423 -26.76 -12.25 0.24
C GLN A 423 -26.32 -13.67 0.63
N PRO A 424 -26.70 -14.15 1.83
CA PRO A 424 -26.53 -15.56 2.16
C PRO A 424 -27.11 -16.47 1.06
N ARG A 425 -26.39 -17.50 0.67
CA ARG A 425 -26.93 -18.49 -0.25
C ARG A 425 -27.92 -19.37 0.55
N ILE A 426 -29.16 -19.34 0.14
CA ILE A 426 -30.17 -20.26 0.66
C ILE A 426 -30.03 -21.52 -0.20
N ASP A 427 -29.53 -22.60 0.39
CA ASP A 427 -29.59 -23.90 -0.25
C ASP A 427 -31.07 -24.21 -0.50
N LYS A 428 -31.45 -24.38 -1.76
CA LYS A 428 -32.79 -24.92 -2.04
C LYS A 428 -32.75 -26.37 -1.60
N GLU A 429 -33.49 -26.67 -0.53
CA GLU A 429 -33.80 -28.04 -0.13
C GLU A 429 -34.36 -28.86 -1.30
#